data_642788bd1f6bff6d2eb1d04d699d9ebf
#
_entry.id   642788bd1f6bff6d2eb1d04d699d9ebf
#
_cell.length_a   1.000
_cell.length_b   1.000
_cell.length_c   1.000
_cell.angle_alpha   90.00
_cell.angle_beta   90.00
_cell.angle_gamma   90.00
#
_symmetry.space_group_name_H-M   'P 1'
#
loop_
_entity.id
_entity.type
_entity.pdbx_description
1 polymer ?
#
loop_
_entity_poly.entity_id
_entity_poly.type
_entity_poly.pdbx_seq_one_letter_code
_entity_poly.pdbx_strand_id
1 'polypeptide(L)'
;MNQGTNNKQTKSANASSKSPFTENWVRIRSIKNGIITLPNRDMVTGVKVEPRNIFIMEQIQQDNILNALKNCYNTFNFEFWLIAADRPVDISVYRSQLELKLNEENDPAIRKMIVQDLEKAEMFVNNQVVDTEYYLLFKDNNIDMLQQKVRTMI
;
A
#
# COMPACT_ATOMS: atom_id res chain seq x y z
N MET A 1 66.37 25.79 -21.58
CA MET A 1 65.46 24.81 -22.21
C MET A 1 64.76 24.03 -21.11
N ASN A 2 63.53 24.38 -20.78
CA ASN A 2 62.76 23.70 -19.77
C ASN A 2 61.34 23.58 -20.28
N GLN A 3 60.96 22.34 -20.66
CA GLN A 3 59.63 22.03 -21.13
C GLN A 3 58.72 21.74 -19.94
N GLY A 4 57.76 22.59 -19.71
CA GLY A 4 56.70 22.38 -18.73
C GLY A 4 55.60 21.46 -19.31
N THR A 5 55.45 20.28 -18.75
CA THR A 5 54.38 19.33 -19.07
C THR A 5 53.09 19.75 -18.37
N ASN A 6 52.14 20.24 -19.14
CA ASN A 6 50.74 20.51 -18.70
C ASN A 6 50.00 19.19 -18.52
N ASN A 7 49.75 18.83 -17.28
CA ASN A 7 48.89 17.68 -16.93
C ASN A 7 47.45 18.18 -16.83
N LYS A 8 46.68 18.04 -17.93
CA LYS A 8 45.26 18.23 -17.93
C LYS A 8 44.59 17.00 -17.28
N GLN A 9 44.20 17.14 -16.04
CA GLN A 9 43.29 16.20 -15.40
C GLN A 9 41.90 16.36 -16.05
N THR A 10 41.53 15.40 -16.89
CA THR A 10 40.19 15.19 -17.38
C THR A 10 39.31 14.71 -16.23
N LYS A 11 38.46 15.60 -15.71
CA LYS A 11 37.35 15.20 -14.84
C LYS A 11 36.40 14.31 -15.66
N SER A 12 36.41 13.03 -15.40
CA SER A 12 35.39 12.13 -15.88
C SER A 12 34.06 12.49 -15.19
N ALA A 13 33.17 13.11 -15.95
CA ALA A 13 31.80 13.27 -15.53
C ALA A 13 31.18 11.86 -15.43
N ASN A 14 30.90 11.42 -14.19
CA ASN A 14 30.06 10.25 -13.93
C ASN A 14 28.68 10.55 -14.53
N ALA A 15 28.48 10.13 -15.77
CA ALA A 15 27.16 9.97 -16.33
C ALA A 15 26.49 8.83 -15.53
N SER A 16 25.60 9.17 -14.60
CA SER A 16 24.72 8.21 -13.98
C SER A 16 23.96 7.50 -15.09
N SER A 17 24.31 6.25 -15.33
CA SER A 17 23.56 5.39 -16.25
C SER A 17 22.11 5.38 -15.79
N LYS A 18 21.22 5.99 -16.57
CA LYS A 18 19.78 5.88 -16.34
C LYS A 18 19.41 4.42 -16.56
N SER A 19 19.33 3.67 -15.47
CA SER A 19 18.82 2.31 -15.52
C SER A 19 17.37 2.35 -16.02
N PRO A 20 16.97 1.47 -16.93
CA PRO A 20 15.61 1.39 -17.45
C PRO A 20 14.61 0.84 -16.41
N PHE A 21 15.08 0.49 -15.22
CA PHE A 21 14.26 -0.11 -14.18
C PHE A 21 13.52 0.93 -13.33
N THR A 22 12.27 0.65 -13.03
CA THR A 22 11.37 1.48 -12.20
C THR A 22 11.96 1.81 -10.83
N GLU A 23 12.82 0.94 -10.30
CA GLU A 23 13.48 1.09 -9.00
C GLU A 23 14.37 2.34 -8.90
N ASN A 24 14.97 2.78 -10.00
CA ASN A 24 15.75 4.02 -10.03
C ASN A 24 14.88 5.28 -10.11
N TRP A 25 13.63 5.11 -10.44
CA TRP A 25 12.66 6.17 -10.57
C TRP A 25 11.89 6.40 -9.26
N VAL A 26 11.61 5.33 -8.53
CA VAL A 26 10.98 5.37 -7.21
C VAL A 26 12.04 5.76 -6.17
N ARG A 27 11.84 6.91 -5.53
CA ARG A 27 12.78 7.44 -4.52
C ARG A 27 12.63 6.71 -3.17
N ILE A 28 12.79 5.39 -3.16
CA ILE A 28 12.79 4.57 -1.95
C ILE A 28 14.19 3.96 -1.80
N ARG A 29 14.81 4.14 -0.65
CA ARG A 29 16.12 3.56 -0.33
C ARG A 29 15.99 2.14 0.20
N SER A 30 15.07 1.91 1.11
CA SER A 30 14.80 0.59 1.70
C SER A 30 13.43 0.53 2.36
N ILE A 31 12.91 -0.69 2.49
CA ILE A 31 11.69 -0.98 3.24
C ILE A 31 12.05 -2.07 4.26
N LYS A 32 11.88 -1.77 5.55
CA LYS A 32 12.14 -2.71 6.65
C LYS A 32 11.12 -2.52 7.76
N ASN A 33 10.53 -3.61 8.22
CA ASN A 33 9.58 -3.61 9.35
C ASN A 33 8.43 -2.61 9.20
N GLY A 34 7.88 -2.47 7.98
CA GLY A 34 6.80 -1.51 7.72
C GLY A 34 7.24 -0.04 7.64
N ILE A 35 8.55 0.23 7.67
CA ILE A 35 9.12 1.58 7.54
C ILE A 35 9.81 1.70 6.18
N ILE A 36 9.42 2.71 5.43
CA ILE A 36 10.03 3.12 4.16
C ILE A 36 11.07 4.18 4.46
N THR A 37 12.33 3.92 4.10
CA THR A 37 13.41 4.91 4.22
C THR A 37 13.64 5.58 2.88
N LEU A 38 13.60 6.91 2.86
CA LEU A 38 13.85 7.74 1.69
C LEU A 38 15.35 8.07 1.56
N PRO A 39 15.82 8.52 0.36
CA PRO A 39 17.22 8.89 0.15
C PRO A 39 17.74 10.01 1.05
N ASN A 40 16.86 10.94 1.44
CA ASN A 40 17.14 12.06 2.35
C ASN A 40 17.17 11.65 3.84
N ARG A 41 17.05 10.36 4.14
CA ARG A 41 16.98 9.73 5.48
C ARG A 41 15.66 9.94 6.21
N ASP A 42 14.66 10.58 5.62
CA ASP A 42 13.32 10.57 6.17
C ASP A 42 12.77 9.13 6.17
N MET A 43 12.03 8.80 7.18
CA MET A 43 11.34 7.54 7.33
C MET A 43 9.84 7.77 7.23
N VAL A 44 9.16 6.94 6.45
CA VAL A 44 7.71 6.98 6.26
C VAL A 44 7.12 5.68 6.76
N THR A 45 6.06 5.78 7.51
CA THR A 45 5.21 4.65 7.90
C THR A 45 3.76 5.09 7.92
N GLY A 46 2.86 4.20 8.27
CA GLY A 46 1.44 4.54 8.37
C GLY A 46 0.60 3.44 8.99
N VAL A 47 -0.68 3.73 9.08
CA VAL A 47 -1.70 2.80 9.54
C VAL A 47 -2.71 2.56 8.44
N LYS A 48 -3.17 1.32 8.32
CA LYS A 48 -4.29 0.97 7.44
C LYS A 48 -5.58 1.36 8.17
N VAL A 49 -6.47 2.05 7.45
CA VAL A 49 -7.78 2.47 7.96
C VAL A 49 -8.83 1.52 7.42
N GLU A 50 -9.59 0.89 8.29
CA GLU A 50 -10.74 0.07 7.88
C GLU A 50 -11.95 0.96 7.57
N PRO A 51 -12.44 0.98 6.33
CA PRO A 51 -13.60 1.76 5.97
C PRO A 51 -14.86 1.20 6.64
N ARG A 52 -15.72 2.10 7.10
CA ARG A 52 -17.05 1.75 7.60
C ARG A 52 -18.13 2.49 6.82
N ASN A 53 -19.16 1.78 6.43
CA ASN A 53 -20.33 2.41 5.80
C ASN A 53 -21.20 3.03 6.88
N ILE A 54 -21.05 4.33 7.11
CA ILE A 54 -21.81 5.07 8.11
C ILE A 54 -23.28 5.28 7.71
N PHE A 55 -23.61 5.21 6.41
CA PHE A 55 -24.97 5.50 5.91
C PHE A 55 -26.01 4.44 6.28
N ILE A 56 -25.57 3.23 6.66
CA ILE A 56 -26.44 2.16 7.13
C ILE A 56 -26.60 2.12 8.65
N MET A 57 -25.97 3.05 9.36
CA MET A 57 -25.99 3.13 10.83
C MET A 57 -27.05 4.11 11.31
N GLU A 58 -27.46 3.96 12.56
CA GLU A 58 -28.35 4.92 13.22
C GLU A 58 -27.66 6.26 13.41
N GLN A 59 -28.44 7.36 13.43
CA GLN A 59 -27.90 8.73 13.54
C GLN A 59 -26.94 8.92 14.70
N ILE A 60 -27.27 8.37 15.88
CA ILE A 60 -26.42 8.47 17.07
C ILE A 60 -25.05 7.80 16.84
N GLN A 61 -25.03 6.67 16.16
CA GLN A 61 -23.80 5.96 15.83
C GLN A 61 -22.97 6.73 14.80
N GLN A 62 -23.61 7.32 13.79
CA GLN A 62 -22.96 8.18 12.81
C GLN A 62 -22.28 9.37 13.50
N ASP A 63 -23.01 10.07 14.36
CA ASP A 63 -22.51 11.23 15.09
C ASP A 63 -21.33 10.88 16.01
N ASN A 64 -21.39 9.73 16.68
CA ASN A 64 -20.29 9.24 17.51
C ASN A 64 -19.03 8.97 16.70
N ILE A 65 -19.16 8.31 15.54
CA ILE A 65 -18.02 8.02 14.64
C ILE A 65 -17.44 9.32 14.08
N LEU A 66 -18.27 10.25 13.63
CA LEU A 66 -17.82 11.53 13.10
C LEU A 66 -17.13 12.38 14.16
N ASN A 67 -17.64 12.41 15.40
CA ASN A 67 -17.01 13.10 16.51
C ASN A 67 -15.67 12.44 16.89
N ALA A 68 -15.60 11.11 16.92
CA ALA A 68 -14.36 10.40 17.17
C ALA A 68 -13.30 10.71 16.09
N LEU A 69 -13.68 10.71 14.83
CA LEU A 69 -12.82 11.06 13.69
C LEU A 69 -12.33 12.51 13.81
N LYS A 70 -13.22 13.45 14.09
CA LYS A 70 -12.89 14.87 14.32
C LYS A 70 -11.87 15.02 15.46
N ASN A 71 -12.10 14.34 16.57
CA ASN A 71 -11.19 14.39 17.72
C ASN A 71 -9.83 13.79 17.34
N CYS A 72 -9.80 12.68 16.62
CA CYS A 72 -8.58 12.06 16.13
C CYS A 72 -7.77 13.05 15.27
N TYR A 73 -8.38 13.69 14.28
CA TYR A 73 -7.70 14.68 13.44
C TYR A 73 -7.19 15.89 14.24
N ASN A 74 -7.92 16.34 15.25
CA ASN A 74 -7.51 17.46 16.12
C ASN A 74 -6.30 17.13 17.00
N THR A 75 -5.98 15.84 17.22
CA THR A 75 -4.77 15.43 17.97
C THR A 75 -3.51 15.43 17.11
N PHE A 76 -3.64 15.48 15.79
CA PHE A 76 -2.49 15.44 14.88
C PHE A 76 -1.81 16.81 14.84
N ASN A 77 -0.60 16.88 15.34
CA ASN A 77 0.28 18.05 15.28
C ASN A 77 1.41 17.88 14.24
N PHE A 78 1.24 16.97 13.27
CA PHE A 78 2.21 16.62 12.24
C PHE A 78 1.52 16.44 10.89
N GLU A 79 2.32 16.55 9.83
CA GLU A 79 1.83 16.27 8.48
C GLU A 79 1.52 14.79 8.29
N PHE A 80 0.40 14.52 7.64
CA PHE A 80 0.01 13.18 7.22
C PHE A 80 -0.61 13.21 5.83
N TRP A 81 -0.62 12.05 5.19
CA TRP A 81 -1.27 11.85 3.90
C TRP A 81 -2.31 10.75 4.02
N LEU A 82 -3.52 11.05 3.56
CA LEU A 82 -4.55 10.03 3.35
C LEU A 82 -4.39 9.50 1.93
N ILE A 83 -4.13 8.20 1.81
CA ILE A 83 -4.01 7.52 0.54
C ILE A 83 -5.16 6.56 0.40
N ALA A 84 -5.91 6.67 -0.70
CA ALA A 84 -6.84 5.66 -1.18
C ALA A 84 -6.16 4.95 -2.35
N ALA A 85 -5.94 3.65 -2.24
CA ALA A 85 -5.27 2.85 -3.24
C ALA A 85 -6.17 1.72 -3.71
N ASP A 86 -6.47 1.70 -4.99
CA ASP A 86 -7.19 0.60 -5.61
C ASP A 86 -6.26 -0.59 -5.78
N ARG A 87 -6.70 -1.72 -5.28
CA ARG A 87 -5.98 -2.97 -5.33
C ARG A 87 -6.82 -4.03 -6.03
N PRO A 88 -6.27 -4.74 -7.02
CA PRO A 88 -6.97 -5.86 -7.61
C PRO A 88 -7.33 -6.89 -6.54
N VAL A 89 -8.57 -7.35 -6.56
CA VAL A 89 -9.03 -8.38 -5.61
C VAL A 89 -8.34 -9.69 -5.94
N ASP A 90 -7.63 -10.26 -4.94
CA ASP A 90 -7.02 -11.58 -5.07
C ASP A 90 -8.02 -12.65 -4.65
N ILE A 91 -8.57 -13.36 -5.63
CA ILE A 91 -9.49 -14.46 -5.42
C ILE A 91 -8.85 -15.84 -5.60
N SER A 92 -7.52 -15.91 -5.69
CA SER A 92 -6.80 -17.17 -5.95
C SER A 92 -7.09 -18.22 -4.89
N VAL A 93 -7.11 -17.83 -3.61
CA VAL A 93 -7.45 -18.72 -2.48
C VAL A 93 -8.89 -19.23 -2.58
N TYR A 94 -9.84 -18.32 -2.85
CA TYR A 94 -11.25 -18.69 -3.01
C TYR A 94 -11.46 -19.67 -4.17
N ARG A 95 -10.84 -19.39 -5.31
CA ARG A 95 -10.88 -20.26 -6.48
C ARG A 95 -10.31 -21.64 -6.19
N SER A 96 -9.15 -21.72 -5.54
CA SER A 96 -8.54 -22.99 -5.14
C SER A 96 -9.43 -23.82 -4.20
N GLN A 97 -10.14 -23.16 -3.27
CA GLN A 97 -11.10 -23.82 -2.38
C GLN A 97 -12.30 -24.37 -3.15
N LEU A 98 -12.82 -23.65 -4.15
CA LEU A 98 -13.90 -24.13 -5.01
C LEU A 98 -13.46 -25.33 -5.86
N GLU A 99 -12.25 -25.29 -6.42
CA GLU A 99 -11.66 -26.39 -7.20
C GLU A 99 -11.50 -27.66 -6.32
N LEU A 100 -11.04 -27.52 -5.07
CA LEU A 100 -10.96 -28.63 -4.14
C LEU A 100 -12.35 -29.22 -3.85
N LYS A 101 -13.34 -28.37 -3.54
CA LYS A 101 -14.73 -28.82 -3.31
C LYS A 101 -15.33 -29.51 -4.55
N LEU A 102 -15.04 -29.01 -5.74
CA LEU A 102 -15.50 -29.63 -6.97
C LEU A 102 -14.95 -31.05 -7.16
N ASN A 103 -13.70 -31.29 -6.73
CA ASN A 103 -13.08 -32.61 -6.81
C ASN A 103 -13.63 -33.61 -5.78
N GLU A 104 -14.05 -33.13 -4.61
CA GLU A 104 -14.57 -33.94 -3.53
C GLU A 104 -16.08 -34.22 -3.65
N GLU A 105 -16.82 -33.35 -4.34
CA GLU A 105 -18.29 -33.43 -4.44
C GLU A 105 -18.73 -34.43 -5.51
N ASN A 106 -19.69 -35.27 -5.14
CA ASN A 106 -20.24 -36.31 -6.02
C ASN A 106 -21.67 -35.99 -6.52
N ASP A 107 -22.40 -35.08 -5.87
CA ASP A 107 -23.74 -34.70 -6.28
C ASP A 107 -23.68 -33.80 -7.56
N PRO A 108 -24.31 -34.22 -8.67
CA PRO A 108 -24.29 -33.46 -9.91
C PRO A 108 -24.90 -32.06 -9.78
N ALA A 109 -25.90 -31.87 -8.92
CA ALA A 109 -26.53 -30.57 -8.73
C ALA A 109 -25.58 -29.60 -8.01
N ILE A 110 -24.92 -30.06 -6.96
CA ILE A 110 -23.95 -29.27 -6.21
C ILE A 110 -22.71 -28.97 -7.08
N ARG A 111 -22.20 -29.96 -7.83
CA ARG A 111 -21.12 -29.75 -8.77
C ARG A 111 -21.43 -28.64 -9.78
N LYS A 112 -22.64 -28.61 -10.32
CA LYS A 112 -23.09 -27.55 -11.24
C LYS A 112 -23.06 -26.16 -10.58
N MET A 113 -23.47 -26.07 -9.34
CA MET A 113 -23.42 -24.80 -8.58
C MET A 113 -21.95 -24.33 -8.38
N ILE A 114 -21.05 -25.24 -8.02
CA ILE A 114 -19.62 -24.91 -7.83
C ILE A 114 -19.01 -24.42 -9.15
N VAL A 115 -19.33 -25.06 -10.28
CA VAL A 115 -18.85 -24.62 -11.60
C VAL A 115 -19.36 -23.22 -11.93
N GLN A 116 -20.63 -22.91 -11.67
CA GLN A 116 -21.17 -21.57 -11.86
C GLN A 116 -20.48 -20.52 -10.97
N ASP A 117 -20.10 -20.87 -9.75
CA ASP A 117 -19.36 -19.97 -8.87
C ASP A 117 -17.91 -19.78 -9.32
N LEU A 118 -17.27 -20.79 -9.90
CA LEU A 118 -15.97 -20.66 -10.55
C LEU A 118 -16.04 -19.71 -11.76
N GLU A 119 -17.06 -19.84 -12.62
CA GLU A 119 -17.29 -18.94 -13.75
C GLU A 119 -17.47 -17.48 -13.29
N LYS A 120 -18.27 -17.26 -12.22
CA LYS A 120 -18.42 -15.92 -11.62
C LYS A 120 -17.08 -15.40 -11.09
N ALA A 121 -16.29 -16.23 -10.40
CA ALA A 121 -14.98 -15.87 -9.90
C ALA A 121 -14.04 -15.42 -11.05
N GLU A 122 -14.05 -16.13 -12.18
CA GLU A 122 -13.29 -15.73 -13.37
C GLU A 122 -13.77 -14.38 -13.94
N MET A 123 -15.07 -14.12 -13.94
CA MET A 123 -15.61 -12.82 -14.37
C MET A 123 -15.12 -11.68 -13.47
N PHE A 124 -14.96 -11.89 -12.15
CA PHE A 124 -14.38 -10.88 -11.25
C PHE A 124 -12.95 -10.51 -11.64
N VAL A 125 -12.11 -11.49 -11.97
CA VAL A 125 -10.73 -11.23 -12.42
C VAL A 125 -10.72 -10.49 -13.77
N ASN A 126 -11.52 -10.95 -14.72
CA ASN A 126 -11.56 -10.38 -16.06
C ASN A 126 -12.11 -8.95 -16.08
N ASN A 127 -13.04 -8.61 -15.18
CA ASN A 127 -13.60 -7.27 -15.04
C ASN A 127 -12.73 -6.33 -14.20
N GLN A 128 -11.52 -6.76 -13.79
CA GLN A 128 -10.58 -5.97 -12.99
C GLN A 128 -11.25 -5.33 -11.77
N VAL A 129 -12.05 -6.14 -11.05
CA VAL A 129 -12.68 -5.67 -9.81
C VAL A 129 -11.58 -5.28 -8.82
N VAL A 130 -11.68 -4.07 -8.30
CA VAL A 130 -10.73 -3.52 -7.34
C VAL A 130 -11.38 -3.34 -5.98
N ASP A 131 -10.60 -3.50 -4.93
CA ASP A 131 -10.92 -3.11 -3.57
C ASP A 131 -10.10 -1.88 -3.21
N THR A 132 -10.74 -0.87 -2.64
CA THR A 132 -10.05 0.37 -2.26
C THR A 132 -9.58 0.27 -0.82
N GLU A 133 -8.29 0.29 -0.63
CA GLU A 133 -7.65 0.31 0.68
C GLU A 133 -7.28 1.74 1.07
N TYR A 134 -7.44 2.08 2.36
CA TYR A 134 -7.15 3.41 2.88
C TYR A 134 -5.99 3.37 3.86
N TYR A 135 -5.06 4.32 3.71
CA TYR A 135 -3.87 4.42 4.54
C TYR A 135 -3.67 5.86 4.99
N LEU A 136 -3.32 6.04 6.26
CA LEU A 136 -2.79 7.29 6.79
C LEU A 136 -1.28 7.14 6.91
N LEU A 137 -0.54 7.87 6.08
CA LEU A 137 0.92 7.88 6.08
C LEU A 137 1.44 9.15 6.73
N PHE A 138 2.57 9.05 7.40
CA PHE A 138 3.30 10.18 7.99
C PHE A 138 4.79 9.92 7.98
N LYS A 139 5.57 10.99 8.09
CA LYS A 139 7.04 10.92 8.04
C LYS A 139 7.68 11.50 9.29
N ASP A 140 8.88 11.05 9.59
CA ASP A 140 9.81 11.65 10.53
C ASP A 140 11.24 11.25 10.17
N ASN A 141 12.22 12.03 10.65
CA ASN A 141 13.63 11.69 10.55
C ASN A 141 14.14 10.92 11.78
N ASN A 142 13.34 10.84 12.85
CA ASN A 142 13.63 10.12 14.09
C ASN A 142 12.65 8.94 14.24
N ILE A 143 13.21 7.74 14.43
CA ILE A 143 12.43 6.50 14.54
C ILE A 143 11.53 6.47 15.79
N ASP A 144 11.99 7.03 16.91
CA ASP A 144 11.22 7.03 18.15
C ASP A 144 10.00 7.96 18.03
N MET A 145 10.19 9.12 17.38
CA MET A 145 9.11 10.06 17.08
C MET A 145 8.11 9.44 16.10
N LEU A 146 8.61 8.70 15.10
CA LEU A 146 7.76 7.99 14.15
C LEU A 146 6.90 6.93 14.84
N GLN A 147 7.48 6.16 15.75
CA GLN A 147 6.75 5.17 16.54
C GLN A 147 5.74 5.81 17.51
N GLN A 148 6.06 6.97 18.08
CA GLN A 148 5.12 7.71 18.91
C GLN A 148 3.89 8.17 18.09
N LYS A 149 4.10 8.66 16.86
CA LYS A 149 3.01 9.00 15.94
C LYS A 149 2.11 7.79 15.64
N VAL A 150 2.70 6.61 15.40
CA VAL A 150 1.92 5.36 15.24
C VAL A 150 1.03 5.09 16.46
N ARG A 151 1.60 5.18 17.66
CA ARG A 151 0.84 4.95 18.91
C ARG A 151 -0.28 5.96 19.15
N THR A 152 -0.14 7.17 18.63
CA THR A 152 -1.19 8.19 18.73
C THR A 152 -2.36 7.90 17.80
N MET A 153 -2.12 7.12 16.72
CA MET A 153 -3.13 6.80 15.69
C MET A 153 -3.87 5.47 15.93
N ILE A 154 -3.37 4.62 16.81
CA ILE A 154 -3.98 3.32 17.15
C ILE A 154 -4.74 3.44 18.48
#